data_2a6f06b58be08bf965bce709253ec5aa
#
_entry.id   2a6f06b58be08bf965bce709253ec5aa
#
_cell.length_a   1.000
_cell.length_b   1.000
_cell.length_c   1.000
_cell.angle_alpha   90.00
_cell.angle_beta   90.00
_cell.angle_gamma   90.00
#
_symmetry.space_group_name_H-M   'P 1'
#
loop_
_entity.id
_entity.type
_entity.pdbx_description
1 polymer ?
#
loop_
_entity_poly.entity_id
_entity_poly.type
_entity_poly.pdbx_seq_one_letter_code
_entity_poly.pdbx_strand_id
1 'polypeptide(L)'
;LATNAEPIIVSMASAVAEIPSAFGIRCEYLPGENRGWVSRSNWDLYIRDRIVALIDETDAKVLVFDGVIPHAGFVAARNARPAVKLVWMRRGLWQKKVHRFALPLQSAAMDYVIEPGDYAFAYDHGPTSKRTEAIRTAPVSLYQASEALNREASRNALGLDQSRPAVLVQLGTGADDANEKMTAALKGLIGWPDLQVVLTKEPIDKSGKSLAPEGLDLKVIKFFPLAKVLAAFDAGVCATGYNGVHELLAAKLPTVLVSNIRGMDDQEARARWCHDFGYALRANQADLNNITETVKELQDPNMRASLSFKCAELPAPIGGEEIANKLLKIAA
;
A
#
# COMPACT_ATOMS: atom_id res chain seq x y z
N LEU A 1 0.04 7.85 16.39
CA LEU A 1 0.94 7.04 17.21
C LEU A 1 0.52 7.21 18.66
N ALA A 2 0.29 6.08 19.35
CA ALA A 2 -0.03 6.13 20.76
C ALA A 2 1.13 6.77 21.52
N THR A 3 0.83 7.76 22.33
CA THR A 3 1.77 8.64 23.02
C THR A 3 2.65 7.93 24.06
N ASN A 4 2.48 6.61 24.27
CA ASN A 4 3.12 5.84 25.32
C ASN A 4 3.97 4.68 24.81
N ALA A 5 4.34 4.63 23.54
CA ALA A 5 5.21 3.62 22.96
C ALA A 5 6.26 4.27 22.05
N GLU A 6 7.47 3.72 22.09
CA GLU A 6 8.54 4.09 21.16
C GLU A 6 8.63 3.00 20.08
N PRO A 7 8.09 3.26 18.88
CA PRO A 7 8.18 2.30 17.78
C PRO A 7 9.57 2.33 17.15
N ILE A 8 10.11 1.14 16.87
CA ILE A 8 11.34 0.96 16.09
C ILE A 8 10.98 0.14 14.87
N ILE A 9 11.32 0.63 13.68
CA ILE A 9 11.09 -0.08 12.43
C ILE A 9 12.38 -0.78 12.02
N VAL A 10 12.26 -2.09 11.75
CA VAL A 10 13.32 -2.87 11.13
C VAL A 10 12.94 -3.13 9.68
N SER A 11 13.73 -2.63 8.74
CA SER A 11 13.46 -2.76 7.32
C SER A 11 14.53 -3.57 6.60
N MET A 12 14.10 -4.45 5.68
CA MET A 12 15.00 -5.18 4.77
C MET A 12 15.19 -4.44 3.42
N ALA A 13 14.49 -3.34 3.22
CA ALA A 13 14.62 -2.51 2.04
C ALA A 13 15.27 -1.16 2.40
N SER A 14 16.49 -0.92 1.92
CA SER A 14 17.24 0.31 2.22
C SER A 14 16.52 1.59 1.78
N ALA A 15 15.76 1.53 0.68
CA ALA A 15 14.97 2.67 0.18
C ALA A 15 13.80 3.08 1.10
N VAL A 16 13.42 2.22 2.05
CA VAL A 16 12.29 2.48 2.97
C VAL A 16 12.72 3.28 4.20
N ALA A 17 14.02 3.47 4.45
CA ALA A 17 14.50 4.25 5.60
C ALA A 17 14.01 5.72 5.61
N GLU A 18 13.71 6.29 4.44
CA GLU A 18 13.16 7.66 4.31
C GLU A 18 11.74 7.76 4.92
N ILE A 19 10.98 6.67 4.93
CA ILE A 19 9.60 6.67 5.42
C ILE A 19 9.52 6.86 6.94
N PRO A 20 10.19 6.02 7.77
CA PRO A 20 10.20 6.23 9.21
C PRO A 20 10.78 7.57 9.62
N SER A 21 11.82 8.07 8.93
CA SER A 21 12.43 9.36 9.26
C SER A 21 11.46 10.53 9.06
N ALA A 22 10.56 10.46 8.09
CA ALA A 22 9.52 11.47 7.88
C ALA A 22 8.54 11.58 9.06
N PHE A 23 8.47 10.55 9.91
CA PHE A 23 7.65 10.51 11.13
C PHE A 23 8.49 10.57 12.42
N GLY A 24 9.80 10.82 12.34
CA GLY A 24 10.69 10.82 13.49
C GLY A 24 10.85 9.45 14.15
N ILE A 25 10.66 8.35 13.42
CA ILE A 25 10.74 6.98 13.94
C ILE A 25 12.15 6.41 13.67
N ARG A 26 12.77 5.81 14.68
CA ARG A 26 14.03 5.06 14.51
C ARG A 26 13.83 3.92 13.52
N CYS A 27 14.72 3.81 12.54
CA CYS A 27 14.73 2.73 11.56
C CYS A 27 16.08 2.02 11.54
N GLU A 28 16.04 0.70 11.69
CA GLU A 28 17.18 -0.19 11.54
C GLU A 28 17.10 -0.92 10.20
N TYR A 29 18.22 -0.96 9.48
CA TYR A 29 18.30 -1.70 8.23
C TYR A 29 18.94 -3.08 8.46
N LEU A 30 18.26 -4.14 8.03
CA LEU A 30 18.80 -5.49 7.98
C LEU A 30 18.80 -5.98 6.53
N PRO A 31 19.94 -6.45 5.99
CA PRO A 31 20.00 -6.95 4.61
C PRO A 31 19.12 -8.19 4.44
N GLY A 32 18.30 -8.19 3.38
CA GLY A 32 17.41 -9.29 3.03
C GLY A 32 18.17 -10.52 2.52
N GLU A 33 17.53 -11.69 2.59
CA GLU A 33 18.07 -12.97 2.10
C GLU A 33 18.43 -12.97 0.60
N ASN A 34 17.65 -12.23 -0.19
CA ASN A 34 17.77 -12.18 -1.66
C ASN A 34 19.08 -11.53 -2.15
N ARG A 35 19.89 -11.00 -1.24
CA ARG A 35 21.16 -10.38 -1.60
C ARG A 35 22.29 -11.40 -1.84
N GLY A 36 22.04 -12.70 -1.64
CA GLY A 36 22.96 -13.79 -1.97
C GLY A 36 24.26 -13.82 -1.16
N TRP A 37 24.37 -13.07 -0.08
CA TRP A 37 25.59 -12.97 0.74
C TRP A 37 25.72 -14.11 1.75
N VAL A 38 24.62 -14.80 2.10
CA VAL A 38 24.60 -15.97 2.99
C VAL A 38 23.52 -16.97 2.56
N SER A 39 23.62 -18.22 3.02
CA SER A 39 22.54 -19.21 2.86
C SER A 39 21.31 -18.81 3.66
N ARG A 40 20.13 -19.31 3.28
CA ARG A 40 18.87 -19.05 3.97
C ARG A 40 18.94 -19.37 5.47
N SER A 41 19.51 -20.51 5.86
CA SER A 41 19.65 -20.92 7.25
C SER A 41 20.55 -19.97 8.04
N ASN A 42 21.66 -19.53 7.46
CA ASN A 42 22.53 -18.55 8.11
C ASN A 42 21.90 -17.16 8.20
N TRP A 43 21.08 -16.81 7.21
CA TRP A 43 20.32 -15.56 7.25
C TRP A 43 19.27 -15.58 8.37
N ASP A 44 18.55 -16.68 8.59
CA ASP A 44 17.62 -16.82 9.71
C ASP A 44 18.32 -16.71 11.07
N LEU A 45 19.53 -17.26 11.23
CA LEU A 45 20.36 -17.09 12.41
C LEU A 45 20.78 -15.62 12.61
N TYR A 46 21.22 -14.98 11.54
CA TYR A 46 21.60 -13.56 11.57
C TYR A 46 20.40 -12.68 12.00
N ILE A 47 19.21 -12.88 11.43
CA ILE A 47 18.00 -12.14 11.80
C ILE A 47 17.66 -12.38 13.27
N ARG A 48 17.70 -13.63 13.73
CA ARG A 48 17.49 -13.95 15.15
C ARG A 48 18.41 -13.12 16.05
N ASP A 49 19.71 -13.15 15.78
CA ASP A 49 20.70 -12.51 16.65
C ASP A 49 20.56 -10.98 16.62
N ARG A 50 20.26 -10.39 15.46
CA ARG A 50 20.01 -8.95 15.34
C ARG A 50 18.74 -8.51 16.07
N ILE A 51 17.66 -9.26 15.94
CA ILE A 51 16.39 -8.97 16.65
C ILE A 51 16.56 -9.16 18.15
N VAL A 52 17.25 -10.20 18.59
CA VAL A 52 17.55 -10.40 20.03
C VAL A 52 18.35 -9.23 20.57
N ALA A 53 19.39 -8.78 19.87
CA ALA A 53 20.19 -7.63 20.29
C ALA A 53 19.35 -6.35 20.38
N LEU A 54 18.44 -6.11 19.43
CA LEU A 54 17.53 -4.95 19.48
C LEU A 54 16.54 -5.05 20.65
N ILE A 55 15.98 -6.24 20.92
CA ILE A 55 15.10 -6.45 22.07
C ILE A 55 15.85 -6.12 23.38
N ASP A 56 17.07 -6.61 23.53
CA ASP A 56 17.88 -6.40 24.73
C ASP A 56 18.29 -4.93 24.90
N GLU A 57 18.60 -4.24 23.80
CA GLU A 57 18.94 -2.81 23.79
C GLU A 57 17.76 -1.92 24.19
N THR A 58 16.56 -2.27 23.72
CA THR A 58 15.38 -1.38 23.79
C THR A 58 14.34 -1.81 24.81
N ASP A 59 14.53 -2.95 25.49
CA ASP A 59 13.56 -3.58 26.38
C ASP A 59 12.18 -3.76 25.71
N ALA A 60 12.18 -4.08 24.40
CA ALA A 60 10.96 -4.20 23.61
C ALA A 60 10.06 -5.31 24.15
N LYS A 61 8.78 -5.00 24.34
CA LYS A 61 7.77 -5.94 24.86
C LYS A 61 7.04 -6.69 23.75
N VAL A 62 7.00 -6.10 22.57
CA VAL A 62 6.27 -6.64 21.42
C VAL A 62 7.16 -6.59 20.18
N LEU A 63 7.27 -7.73 19.50
CA LEU A 63 7.89 -7.86 18.18
C LEU A 63 6.77 -8.02 17.14
N VAL A 64 6.63 -7.08 16.24
CA VAL A 64 5.62 -7.10 15.17
C VAL A 64 6.26 -7.48 13.85
N PHE A 65 5.77 -8.53 13.22
CA PHE A 65 6.12 -8.86 11.84
C PHE A 65 5.02 -8.36 10.89
N ASP A 66 5.31 -7.32 10.09
CA ASP A 66 4.45 -6.85 9.01
C ASP A 66 4.97 -7.42 7.68
N GLY A 67 4.34 -8.45 7.21
CA GLY A 67 4.76 -9.11 5.98
C GLY A 67 3.91 -10.34 5.65
N VAL A 68 4.23 -10.93 4.51
CA VAL A 68 3.43 -12.01 3.92
C VAL A 68 3.61 -13.31 4.69
N ILE A 69 4.85 -13.74 4.91
CA ILE A 69 5.21 -14.99 5.58
C ILE A 69 6.27 -14.70 6.62
N PRO A 70 6.01 -14.98 7.92
CA PRO A 70 7.00 -14.81 8.96
C PRO A 70 8.24 -15.66 8.72
N HIS A 71 9.40 -15.05 8.85
CA HIS A 71 10.68 -15.76 8.73
C HIS A 71 10.99 -16.54 10.02
N ALA A 72 11.65 -17.69 9.88
CA ALA A 72 12.02 -18.54 11.02
C ALA A 72 12.89 -17.81 12.05
N GLY A 73 13.73 -16.87 11.61
CA GLY A 73 14.57 -16.04 12.48
C GLY A 73 13.76 -15.20 13.48
N PHE A 74 12.56 -14.70 13.12
CA PHE A 74 11.70 -13.96 14.04
C PHE A 74 11.11 -14.86 15.12
N VAL A 75 10.65 -16.05 14.74
CA VAL A 75 10.14 -17.05 15.71
C VAL A 75 11.27 -17.48 16.65
N ALA A 76 12.47 -17.69 16.14
CA ALA A 76 13.65 -18.05 16.94
C ALA A 76 14.07 -16.91 17.90
N ALA A 77 13.98 -15.65 17.49
CA ALA A 77 14.24 -14.50 18.36
C ALA A 77 13.24 -14.43 19.54
N ARG A 78 11.95 -14.60 19.26
CA ARG A 78 10.92 -14.68 20.32
C ARG A 78 11.17 -15.86 21.25
N ASN A 79 11.57 -17.03 20.75
CA ASN A 79 11.87 -18.20 21.60
C ASN A 79 13.09 -17.95 22.50
N ALA A 80 14.07 -17.14 22.04
CA ALA A 80 15.21 -16.71 22.86
C ALA A 80 14.83 -15.63 23.89
N ARG A 81 13.71 -14.94 23.71
CA ARG A 81 13.19 -13.91 24.62
C ARG A 81 11.69 -14.15 24.87
N PRO A 82 11.31 -15.17 25.69
CA PRO A 82 9.93 -15.62 25.86
C PRO A 82 8.98 -14.57 26.46
N ALA A 83 9.51 -13.54 27.11
CA ALA A 83 8.73 -12.42 27.65
C ALA A 83 8.17 -11.53 26.54
N VAL A 84 8.82 -11.50 25.37
CA VAL A 84 8.39 -10.68 24.21
C VAL A 84 7.23 -11.37 23.49
N LYS A 85 6.19 -10.62 23.18
CA LYS A 85 5.05 -11.13 22.41
C LYS A 85 5.32 -10.97 20.92
N LEU A 86 5.16 -12.06 20.16
CA LEU A 86 5.30 -12.06 18.71
C LEU A 86 3.94 -11.87 18.05
N VAL A 87 3.79 -10.78 17.32
CA VAL A 87 2.57 -10.41 16.61
C VAL A 87 2.79 -10.48 15.09
N TRP A 88 1.92 -11.17 14.38
CA TRP A 88 1.91 -11.12 12.93
C TRP A 88 0.84 -10.14 12.44
N MET A 89 1.26 -9.07 11.78
CA MET A 89 0.36 -8.18 11.03
C MET A 89 0.18 -8.77 9.63
N ARG A 90 -0.85 -9.60 9.49
CA ARG A 90 -1.16 -10.35 8.27
C ARG A 90 -2.29 -9.68 7.51
N ARG A 91 -2.02 -9.17 6.32
CA ARG A 91 -3.09 -8.66 5.45
C ARG A 91 -4.00 -9.80 5.00
N GLY A 92 -5.30 -9.53 4.89
CA GLY A 92 -6.29 -10.41 4.28
C GLY A 92 -6.26 -10.35 2.75
N LEU A 93 -7.30 -10.85 2.13
CA LEU A 93 -7.54 -10.81 0.69
C LEU A 93 -6.42 -11.49 -0.13
N TRP A 94 -6.06 -12.73 0.27
CA TRP A 94 -5.07 -13.51 -0.46
C TRP A 94 -5.68 -14.24 -1.65
N GLN A 95 -4.88 -14.40 -2.71
CA GLN A 95 -5.28 -15.21 -3.87
C GLN A 95 -5.57 -16.67 -3.47
N LYS A 96 -6.59 -17.28 -4.08
CA LYS A 96 -7.11 -18.60 -3.74
C LYS A 96 -6.07 -19.74 -3.68
N LYS A 97 -5.02 -19.65 -4.51
CA LYS A 97 -4.08 -20.76 -4.72
C LYS A 97 -2.80 -20.67 -3.89
N VAL A 98 -2.63 -19.64 -3.06
CA VAL A 98 -1.35 -19.43 -2.36
C VAL A 98 -1.38 -19.89 -0.91
N HIS A 99 -0.31 -20.54 -0.47
CA HIS A 99 0.04 -20.91 0.93
C HIS A 99 -1.06 -21.48 1.84
N ARG A 100 -2.10 -22.02 1.27
CA ARG A 100 -3.28 -22.46 2.02
C ARG A 100 -3.00 -23.53 3.10
N PHE A 101 -1.97 -24.37 2.92
CA PHE A 101 -1.63 -25.42 3.87
C PHE A 101 -0.66 -24.98 4.97
N ALA A 102 0.24 -24.04 4.68
CA ALA A 102 1.22 -23.53 5.66
C ALA A 102 0.62 -22.48 6.60
N LEU A 103 -0.42 -21.77 6.18
CA LEU A 103 -1.02 -20.65 6.92
C LEU A 103 -1.44 -21.02 8.36
N PRO A 104 -2.09 -22.15 8.65
CA PRO A 104 -2.44 -22.53 10.03
C PRO A 104 -1.22 -22.70 10.94
N LEU A 105 -0.16 -23.35 10.44
CA LEU A 105 1.08 -23.56 11.20
C LEU A 105 1.81 -22.24 11.45
N GLN A 106 1.85 -21.37 10.45
CA GLN A 106 2.45 -20.06 10.57
C GLN A 106 1.70 -19.19 11.59
N SER A 107 0.36 -19.22 11.55
CA SER A 107 -0.46 -18.51 12.56
C SER A 107 -0.26 -19.07 13.97
N ALA A 108 -0.16 -20.38 14.12
CA ALA A 108 0.04 -21.03 15.41
C ALA A 108 1.42 -20.75 16.05
N ALA A 109 2.41 -20.32 15.27
CA ALA A 109 3.72 -19.91 15.76
C ALA A 109 3.72 -18.49 16.35
N MET A 110 2.64 -17.74 16.22
CA MET A 110 2.48 -16.36 16.70
C MET A 110 1.72 -16.33 18.04
N ASP A 111 2.03 -15.37 18.90
CA ASP A 111 1.21 -15.12 20.08
C ASP A 111 -0.10 -14.43 19.69
N TYR A 112 -0.06 -13.56 18.68
CA TYR A 112 -1.24 -12.88 18.12
C TYR A 112 -1.11 -12.73 16.60
N VAL A 113 -2.26 -12.78 15.93
CA VAL A 113 -2.40 -12.39 14.53
C VAL A 113 -3.35 -11.20 14.47
N ILE A 114 -2.90 -10.08 13.93
CA ILE A 114 -3.74 -8.91 13.66
C ILE A 114 -3.91 -8.81 12.14
N GLU A 115 -5.15 -8.70 11.69
CA GLU A 115 -5.48 -8.55 10.27
C GLU A 115 -6.03 -7.15 10.04
N PRO A 116 -5.19 -6.23 9.47
CA PRO A 116 -5.69 -4.93 9.02
C PRO A 116 -6.85 -5.15 8.05
N GLY A 117 -7.99 -4.51 8.33
CA GLY A 117 -9.20 -4.68 7.55
C GLY A 117 -9.05 -4.22 6.10
N ASP A 118 -9.94 -4.69 5.25
CA ASP A 118 -10.04 -4.28 3.86
C ASP A 118 -11.53 -4.04 3.56
N TYR A 119 -11.87 -2.93 2.90
CA TYR A 119 -13.26 -2.68 2.51
C TYR A 119 -13.80 -3.79 1.62
N ALA A 120 -12.92 -4.38 0.79
CA ALA A 120 -13.26 -5.49 -0.10
C ALA A 120 -13.30 -6.87 0.57
N PHE A 121 -13.27 -6.96 1.90
CA PHE A 121 -13.22 -8.24 2.63
C PHE A 121 -14.32 -9.23 2.20
N ALA A 122 -15.51 -8.76 1.84
CA ALA A 122 -16.59 -9.63 1.35
C ALA A 122 -16.23 -10.36 0.03
N TYR A 123 -15.22 -9.87 -0.70
CA TYR A 123 -14.69 -10.49 -1.91
C TYR A 123 -13.44 -11.35 -1.66
N ASP A 124 -13.04 -11.51 -0.38
CA ASP A 124 -11.98 -12.46 -0.03
C ASP A 124 -12.48 -13.90 -0.19
N HIS A 125 -11.97 -14.57 -1.19
CA HIS A 125 -12.21 -15.99 -1.43
C HIS A 125 -10.93 -16.84 -1.26
N GLY A 126 -9.89 -16.22 -0.71
CA GLY A 126 -8.60 -16.82 -0.45
C GLY A 126 -8.53 -17.59 0.88
N PRO A 127 -7.34 -18.08 1.24
CA PRO A 127 -7.15 -18.85 2.48
C PRO A 127 -7.35 -18.03 3.75
N THR A 128 -7.32 -16.69 3.68
CA THR A 128 -7.52 -15.79 4.81
C THR A 128 -8.99 -15.58 5.17
N SER A 129 -9.91 -15.76 4.20
CA SER A 129 -11.34 -15.46 4.38
C SER A 129 -12.01 -16.23 5.53
N LYS A 130 -11.58 -17.46 5.78
CA LYS A 130 -12.15 -18.38 6.79
C LYS A 130 -11.35 -18.46 8.09
N ARG A 131 -10.35 -17.58 8.26
CA ARG A 131 -9.48 -17.60 9.44
C ARG A 131 -10.14 -16.85 10.59
N THR A 132 -10.22 -17.50 11.76
CA THR A 132 -10.89 -16.96 12.95
C THR A 132 -9.91 -16.56 14.05
N GLU A 133 -8.63 -16.95 13.94
CA GLU A 133 -7.60 -16.59 14.90
C GLU A 133 -7.15 -15.14 14.80
N ALA A 134 -7.42 -14.47 13.68
CA ALA A 134 -6.98 -13.09 13.48
C ALA A 134 -7.91 -12.07 14.16
N ILE A 135 -7.32 -11.14 14.86
CA ILE A 135 -7.99 -9.96 15.37
C ILE A 135 -8.13 -8.99 14.21
N ARG A 136 -9.33 -8.83 13.68
CA ARG A 136 -9.61 -7.90 12.58
C ARG A 136 -9.83 -6.49 13.09
N THR A 137 -9.35 -5.51 12.33
CA THR A 137 -9.52 -4.08 12.59
C THR A 137 -10.19 -3.40 11.40
N ALA A 138 -10.48 -2.13 11.50
CA ALA A 138 -10.81 -1.30 10.34
C ALA A 138 -9.62 -1.25 9.35
N PRO A 139 -9.83 -0.82 8.10
CA PRO A 139 -8.74 -0.59 7.16
C PRO A 139 -7.73 0.41 7.70
N VAL A 140 -6.46 0.27 7.27
CA VAL A 140 -5.37 1.19 7.60
C VAL A 140 -5.09 2.10 6.42
N SER A 141 -4.97 3.39 6.68
CA SER A 141 -4.62 4.39 5.67
C SER A 141 -3.66 5.43 6.26
N LEU A 142 -2.74 5.94 5.46
CA LEU A 142 -1.96 7.12 5.81
C LEU A 142 -2.73 8.43 5.56
N TYR A 143 -3.85 8.38 4.83
CA TYR A 143 -4.70 9.54 4.67
C TYR A 143 -5.49 9.81 5.94
N GLN A 144 -5.28 10.97 6.52
CA GLN A 144 -6.04 11.50 7.64
C GLN A 144 -6.56 12.88 7.24
N ALA A 145 -7.88 13.06 7.28
CA ALA A 145 -8.52 14.30 6.84
C ALA A 145 -8.06 15.54 7.66
N SER A 146 -7.68 15.33 8.92
CA SER A 146 -7.16 16.39 9.81
C SER A 146 -5.71 16.81 9.48
N GLU A 147 -4.94 15.97 8.79
CA GLU A 147 -3.55 16.23 8.42
C GLU A 147 -3.38 16.50 6.93
N ALA A 148 -4.40 16.22 6.13
CA ALA A 148 -4.38 16.45 4.69
C ALA A 148 -4.34 17.95 4.38
N LEU A 149 -3.47 18.34 3.47
CA LEU A 149 -3.44 19.70 2.97
C LEU A 149 -4.67 19.97 2.11
N ASN A 150 -5.16 21.21 2.13
CA ASN A 150 -6.21 21.62 1.21
C ASN A 150 -5.69 21.66 -0.25
N ARG A 151 -6.57 21.87 -1.23
CA ARG A 151 -6.22 21.85 -2.65
C ARG A 151 -5.09 22.83 -3.00
N GLU A 152 -5.19 24.06 -2.53
CA GLU A 152 -4.21 25.12 -2.81
C GLU A 152 -2.83 24.75 -2.24
N ALA A 153 -2.76 24.42 -0.97
CA ALA A 153 -1.50 24.02 -0.32
C ALA A 153 -0.91 22.75 -0.95
N SER A 154 -1.75 21.76 -1.29
CA SER A 154 -1.30 20.54 -1.97
C SER A 154 -0.69 20.83 -3.34
N ARG A 155 -1.34 21.69 -4.14
CA ARG A 155 -0.83 22.08 -5.45
C ARG A 155 0.44 22.89 -5.36
N ASN A 156 0.54 23.83 -4.41
CA ASN A 156 1.75 24.57 -4.14
C ASN A 156 2.92 23.65 -3.75
N ALA A 157 2.66 22.68 -2.86
CA ALA A 157 3.66 21.70 -2.43
C ALA A 157 4.18 20.82 -3.60
N LEU A 158 3.33 20.55 -4.58
CA LEU A 158 3.67 19.79 -5.78
C LEU A 158 4.12 20.67 -6.95
N GLY A 159 4.03 21.99 -6.83
CA GLY A 159 4.33 22.97 -7.90
C GLY A 159 3.39 22.80 -9.09
N LEU A 160 2.09 22.58 -8.86
CA LEU A 160 1.05 22.48 -9.88
C LEU A 160 0.32 23.81 -10.04
N ASP A 161 -0.16 24.06 -11.26
CA ASP A 161 -1.02 25.21 -11.55
C ASP A 161 -2.37 25.06 -10.84
N GLN A 162 -2.85 26.14 -10.23
CA GLN A 162 -4.07 26.14 -9.42
C GLN A 162 -5.35 26.03 -10.25
N SER A 163 -5.34 26.51 -11.49
CA SER A 163 -6.50 26.63 -12.37
C SER A 163 -6.70 25.41 -13.29
N ARG A 164 -5.63 24.65 -13.55
CA ARG A 164 -5.60 23.55 -14.50
C ARG A 164 -6.03 22.23 -13.83
N PRO A 165 -6.71 21.30 -14.54
CA PRO A 165 -6.94 19.96 -14.01
C PRO A 165 -5.63 19.21 -13.76
N ALA A 166 -5.62 18.30 -12.78
CA ALA A 166 -4.45 17.48 -12.44
C ALA A 166 -4.85 16.02 -12.18
N VAL A 167 -4.13 15.07 -12.77
CA VAL A 167 -4.34 13.63 -12.59
C VAL A 167 -3.08 12.96 -12.05
N LEU A 168 -3.24 12.17 -11.00
CA LEU A 168 -2.20 11.30 -10.48
C LEU A 168 -2.18 9.98 -11.26
N VAL A 169 -1.00 9.55 -11.74
CA VAL A 169 -0.83 8.22 -12.32
C VAL A 169 0.22 7.44 -11.54
N GLN A 170 -0.20 6.36 -10.88
CA GLN A 170 0.64 5.54 -10.01
C GLN A 170 0.33 4.04 -10.17
N LEU A 171 0.89 3.39 -11.17
CA LEU A 171 0.63 1.98 -11.47
C LEU A 171 1.59 0.99 -10.81
N GLY A 172 2.46 1.47 -9.91
CA GLY A 172 3.43 0.66 -9.19
C GLY A 172 4.65 0.29 -10.04
N THR A 173 5.59 -0.43 -9.41
CA THR A 173 6.85 -0.85 -10.02
C THR A 173 7.00 -2.37 -9.95
N GLY A 174 7.71 -2.97 -10.92
CA GLY A 174 8.16 -4.36 -10.83
C GLY A 174 7.21 -5.41 -11.40
N ALA A 175 6.21 -5.04 -12.21
CA ALA A 175 5.57 -5.94 -13.16
C ALA A 175 6.28 -5.79 -14.51
N ASP A 176 6.46 -6.89 -15.24
CA ASP A 176 7.12 -6.86 -16.56
C ASP A 176 6.34 -5.99 -17.57
N ASP A 177 5.01 -5.90 -17.40
CA ASP A 177 4.08 -5.12 -18.21
C ASP A 177 3.76 -3.71 -17.65
N ALA A 178 4.45 -3.27 -16.60
CA ALA A 178 4.14 -2.00 -15.92
C ALA A 178 4.27 -0.79 -16.84
N ASN A 179 5.28 -0.77 -17.71
CA ASN A 179 5.48 0.31 -18.66
C ASN A 179 4.40 0.36 -19.75
N GLU A 180 3.95 -0.82 -20.23
CA GLU A 180 2.88 -0.91 -21.23
C GLU A 180 1.54 -0.43 -20.65
N LYS A 181 1.19 -0.85 -19.44
CA LYS A 181 0.01 -0.38 -18.72
C LYS A 181 0.06 1.12 -18.44
N MET A 182 1.23 1.63 -18.04
CA MET A 182 1.44 3.06 -17.84
C MET A 182 1.23 3.84 -19.14
N THR A 183 1.79 3.38 -20.25
CA THR A 183 1.63 4.01 -21.57
C THR A 183 0.16 3.99 -22.00
N ALA A 184 -0.55 2.88 -21.79
CA ALA A 184 -1.98 2.77 -22.11
C ALA A 184 -2.82 3.73 -21.25
N ALA A 185 -2.53 3.84 -19.96
CA ALA A 185 -3.19 4.78 -19.07
C ALA A 185 -2.97 6.24 -19.52
N LEU A 186 -1.73 6.60 -19.84
CA LEU A 186 -1.40 7.94 -20.34
C LEU A 186 -2.10 8.26 -21.65
N LYS A 187 -2.26 7.29 -22.56
CA LYS A 187 -3.04 7.47 -23.81
C LYS A 187 -4.49 7.84 -23.52
N GLY A 188 -5.11 7.26 -22.48
CA GLY A 188 -6.49 7.58 -22.08
C GLY A 188 -6.67 9.02 -21.56
N LEU A 189 -5.59 9.70 -21.17
CA LEU A 189 -5.61 11.09 -20.73
C LEU A 189 -5.46 12.10 -21.87
N ILE A 190 -5.07 11.65 -23.06
CA ILE A 190 -4.96 12.53 -24.24
C ILE A 190 -6.32 13.11 -24.57
N GLY A 191 -6.35 14.41 -24.89
CA GLY A 191 -7.59 15.15 -25.21
C GLY A 191 -8.29 15.75 -24.00
N TRP A 192 -7.81 15.56 -22.80
CA TRP A 192 -8.28 16.31 -21.63
C TRP A 192 -7.62 17.70 -21.64
N PRO A 193 -8.41 18.78 -21.82
CA PRO A 193 -7.86 20.11 -22.00
C PRO A 193 -7.03 20.56 -20.79
N ASP A 194 -5.88 21.18 -21.06
CA ASP A 194 -4.97 21.80 -20.08
C ASP A 194 -4.53 20.89 -18.94
N LEU A 195 -4.60 19.57 -19.11
CA LEU A 195 -4.30 18.59 -18.08
C LEU A 195 -2.83 18.60 -17.66
N GLN A 196 -2.60 18.63 -16.36
CA GLN A 196 -1.32 18.32 -15.73
C GLN A 196 -1.32 16.85 -15.27
N VAL A 197 -0.40 16.03 -15.76
CA VAL A 197 -0.28 14.62 -15.37
C VAL A 197 0.88 14.47 -14.42
N VAL A 198 0.62 13.96 -13.23
CA VAL A 198 1.63 13.76 -12.20
C VAL A 198 1.94 12.28 -12.06
N LEU A 199 3.21 11.94 -12.22
CA LEU A 199 3.73 10.58 -12.13
C LEU A 199 4.60 10.43 -10.88
N THR A 200 4.54 9.27 -10.23
CA THR A 200 5.55 8.89 -9.22
C THR A 200 6.73 8.16 -9.85
N LYS A 201 6.59 7.70 -11.10
CA LYS A 201 7.64 7.12 -11.92
C LYS A 201 7.26 7.23 -13.39
N GLU A 202 8.18 7.70 -14.21
CA GLU A 202 8.00 7.74 -15.67
C GLU A 202 8.21 6.35 -16.29
N PRO A 203 7.40 5.97 -17.32
CA PRO A 203 7.66 4.77 -18.11
C PRO A 203 8.83 5.03 -19.06
N ILE A 204 9.88 4.23 -18.93
CA ILE A 204 11.07 4.30 -19.76
C ILE A 204 11.40 2.91 -20.34
N ASP A 205 11.89 2.87 -21.56
CA ASP A 205 12.38 1.64 -22.18
C ASP A 205 13.76 1.21 -21.64
N LYS A 206 14.28 0.11 -22.17
CA LYS A 206 15.61 -0.41 -21.77
C LYS A 206 16.78 0.52 -22.14
N SER A 207 16.56 1.46 -23.07
CA SER A 207 17.56 2.46 -23.47
C SER A 207 17.49 3.75 -22.64
N GLY A 208 16.48 3.88 -21.76
CA GLY A 208 16.24 5.08 -20.96
C GLY A 208 15.34 6.11 -21.66
N LYS A 209 14.76 5.78 -22.82
CA LYS A 209 13.85 6.68 -23.55
C LYS A 209 12.47 6.62 -22.91
N SER A 210 11.82 7.79 -22.78
CA SER A 210 10.43 7.89 -22.32
C SER A 210 9.48 7.15 -23.27
N LEU A 211 8.54 6.40 -22.69
CA LEU A 211 7.43 5.75 -23.39
C LEU A 211 6.12 6.54 -23.24
N ALA A 212 6.17 7.70 -22.61
CA ALA A 212 5.02 8.57 -22.48
C ALA A 212 4.58 9.13 -23.85
N PRO A 213 3.28 9.20 -24.13
CA PRO A 213 2.77 9.82 -25.36
C PRO A 213 3.15 11.31 -25.41
N GLU A 214 3.39 11.81 -26.63
CA GLU A 214 3.58 13.23 -26.86
C GLU A 214 2.28 14.03 -26.57
N GLY A 215 2.43 15.30 -26.22
CA GLY A 215 1.31 16.22 -26.00
C GLY A 215 0.71 16.20 -24.60
N LEU A 216 1.29 15.44 -23.65
CA LEU A 216 0.90 15.51 -22.24
C LEU A 216 1.91 16.37 -21.45
N ASP A 217 1.40 17.24 -20.59
CA ASP A 217 2.20 17.99 -19.60
C ASP A 217 2.50 17.07 -18.40
N LEU A 218 3.65 16.41 -18.43
CA LEU A 218 4.06 15.41 -17.48
C LEU A 218 4.99 15.99 -16.42
N LYS A 219 4.70 15.67 -15.16
CA LYS A 219 5.54 15.98 -14.01
C LYS A 219 5.82 14.73 -13.18
N VAL A 220 7.09 14.36 -13.04
CA VAL A 220 7.50 13.29 -12.13
C VAL A 220 7.78 13.88 -10.76
N ILE A 221 7.17 13.35 -9.72
CA ILE A 221 7.35 13.80 -8.34
C ILE A 221 7.94 12.69 -7.45
N LYS A 222 8.69 13.11 -6.44
CA LYS A 222 9.07 12.30 -5.29
C LYS A 222 8.53 13.03 -4.05
N PHE A 223 7.38 12.62 -3.56
CA PHE A 223 6.72 13.21 -2.39
C PHE A 223 6.20 12.13 -1.46
N PHE A 224 6.50 12.26 -0.17
CA PHE A 224 6.05 11.30 0.84
C PHE A 224 5.66 12.04 2.15
N PRO A 225 4.55 11.67 2.78
CA PRO A 225 3.53 10.74 2.28
C PRO A 225 2.60 11.41 1.26
N LEU A 226 2.36 10.74 0.13
CA LEU A 226 1.50 11.25 -0.95
C LEU A 226 0.05 11.48 -0.46
N ALA A 227 -0.39 10.72 0.54
CA ALA A 227 -1.68 10.85 1.18
C ALA A 227 -1.99 12.29 1.67
N LYS A 228 -0.97 13.06 2.07
CA LYS A 228 -1.16 14.46 2.54
C LYS A 228 -1.56 15.43 1.45
N VAL A 229 -1.26 15.12 0.19
CA VAL A 229 -1.43 16.04 -0.95
C VAL A 229 -2.44 15.54 -2.00
N LEU A 230 -3.25 14.51 -1.68
CA LEU A 230 -4.23 13.95 -2.62
C LEU A 230 -5.29 14.95 -3.07
N ALA A 231 -5.57 15.99 -2.28
CA ALA A 231 -6.46 17.09 -2.67
C ALA A 231 -5.94 17.93 -3.87
N ALA A 232 -4.67 17.77 -4.27
CA ALA A 232 -4.14 18.41 -5.47
C ALA A 232 -4.80 17.91 -6.76
N PHE A 233 -5.31 16.68 -6.77
CA PHE A 233 -5.74 15.96 -7.96
C PHE A 233 -7.25 15.98 -8.14
N ASP A 234 -7.68 15.97 -9.39
CA ASP A 234 -9.07 15.85 -9.83
C ASP A 234 -9.47 14.40 -10.10
N ALA A 235 -8.47 13.56 -10.41
CA ALA A 235 -8.63 12.11 -10.58
C ALA A 235 -7.31 11.36 -10.39
N GLY A 236 -7.40 10.03 -10.32
CA GLY A 236 -6.25 9.13 -10.25
C GLY A 236 -6.35 7.95 -11.19
N VAL A 237 -5.20 7.44 -11.65
CA VAL A 237 -5.08 6.13 -12.31
C VAL A 237 -4.05 5.34 -11.52
N CYS A 238 -4.48 4.36 -10.75
CA CYS A 238 -3.64 3.77 -9.74
C CYS A 238 -3.69 2.24 -9.72
N ALA A 239 -2.58 1.64 -9.27
CA ALA A 239 -2.56 0.21 -8.99
C ALA A 239 -3.46 -0.13 -7.80
N THR A 240 -4.03 -1.34 -7.79
CA THR A 240 -5.01 -1.77 -6.79
C THR A 240 -4.34 -2.35 -5.52
N GLY A 241 -3.21 -1.79 -5.12
CA GLY A 241 -2.53 -2.17 -3.88
C GLY A 241 -3.31 -1.73 -2.64
N TYR A 242 -3.12 -2.45 -1.53
CA TYR A 242 -3.83 -2.19 -0.28
C TYR A 242 -3.75 -0.72 0.16
N ASN A 243 -2.54 -0.19 0.35
CA ASN A 243 -2.36 1.16 0.88
C ASN A 243 -2.98 2.22 -0.05
N GLY A 244 -2.63 2.17 -1.34
CA GLY A 244 -3.09 3.17 -2.32
C GLY A 244 -4.61 3.22 -2.42
N VAL A 245 -5.29 2.07 -2.49
CA VAL A 245 -6.76 2.05 -2.57
C VAL A 245 -7.40 2.68 -1.34
N HIS A 246 -6.96 2.31 -0.13
CA HIS A 246 -7.54 2.86 1.10
C HIS A 246 -7.26 4.36 1.26
N GLU A 247 -6.10 4.85 0.80
CA GLU A 247 -5.79 6.28 0.77
C GLU A 247 -6.66 7.06 -0.22
N LEU A 248 -6.81 6.53 -1.45
CA LEU A 248 -7.59 7.18 -2.51
C LEU A 248 -9.08 7.22 -2.18
N LEU A 249 -9.65 6.13 -1.67
CA LEU A 249 -11.04 6.07 -1.25
C LEU A 249 -11.32 7.00 -0.07
N ALA A 250 -10.44 7.05 0.93
CA ALA A 250 -10.56 7.95 2.07
C ALA A 250 -10.44 9.43 1.66
N ALA A 251 -9.59 9.74 0.68
CA ALA A 251 -9.48 11.06 0.09
C ALA A 251 -10.63 11.39 -0.88
N LYS A 252 -11.52 10.43 -1.18
CA LYS A 252 -12.63 10.55 -2.14
C LYS A 252 -12.16 10.92 -3.54
N LEU A 253 -10.96 10.48 -3.92
CA LEU A 253 -10.38 10.80 -5.23
C LEU A 253 -10.96 9.87 -6.30
N PRO A 254 -11.67 10.41 -7.32
CA PRO A 254 -12.18 9.62 -8.44
C PRO A 254 -11.04 8.86 -9.12
N THR A 255 -11.12 7.53 -9.19
CA THR A 255 -9.96 6.73 -9.58
C THR A 255 -10.34 5.61 -10.55
N VAL A 256 -9.46 5.38 -11.54
CA VAL A 256 -9.39 4.12 -12.28
C VAL A 256 -8.37 3.21 -11.63
N LEU A 257 -8.77 2.01 -11.29
CA LEU A 257 -7.95 0.97 -10.70
C LEU A 257 -7.48 -0.02 -11.78
N VAL A 258 -6.17 -0.24 -11.83
CA VAL A 258 -5.51 -1.22 -12.71
C VAL A 258 -4.78 -2.24 -11.84
N SER A 259 -5.26 -3.47 -11.81
CA SER A 259 -4.70 -4.51 -10.94
C SER A 259 -3.32 -4.98 -11.42
N ASN A 260 -2.44 -5.28 -10.46
CA ASN A 260 -1.19 -6.00 -10.70
C ASN A 260 -1.35 -7.43 -10.19
N ILE A 261 -1.42 -8.40 -11.11
CA ILE A 261 -1.56 -9.82 -10.73
C ILE A 261 -0.19 -10.39 -10.40
N ARG A 262 0.18 -10.26 -9.12
CA ARG A 262 1.45 -10.82 -8.62
C ARG A 262 1.38 -11.05 -7.11
N GLY A 263 2.22 -11.96 -6.62
CA GLY A 263 2.32 -12.24 -5.19
C GLY A 263 1.04 -12.83 -4.61
N MET A 264 0.74 -12.48 -3.38
CA MET A 264 -0.35 -13.09 -2.61
C MET A 264 -1.62 -12.23 -2.55
N ASP A 265 -1.49 -10.92 -2.71
CA ASP A 265 -2.58 -9.94 -2.64
C ASP A 265 -3.54 -10.12 -3.84
N ASP A 266 -4.82 -10.33 -3.60
CA ASP A 266 -5.85 -10.39 -4.64
C ASP A 266 -6.33 -8.98 -5.00
N GLN A 267 -5.48 -8.27 -5.72
CA GLN A 267 -5.78 -6.92 -6.19
C GLN A 267 -7.01 -6.86 -7.09
N GLU A 268 -7.26 -7.93 -7.84
CA GLU A 268 -8.40 -8.00 -8.73
C GLU A 268 -9.73 -8.12 -7.98
N ALA A 269 -9.76 -8.85 -6.87
CA ALA A 269 -10.94 -8.90 -6.00
C ALA A 269 -11.24 -7.50 -5.40
N ARG A 270 -10.20 -6.77 -5.01
CA ARG A 270 -10.33 -5.39 -4.49
C ARG A 270 -10.83 -4.42 -5.56
N ALA A 271 -10.27 -4.46 -6.77
CA ALA A 271 -10.71 -3.61 -7.89
C ALA A 271 -12.16 -3.88 -8.26
N ARG A 272 -12.56 -5.16 -8.31
CA ARG A 272 -13.92 -5.58 -8.60
C ARG A 272 -14.90 -5.07 -7.55
N TRP A 273 -14.57 -5.23 -6.27
CA TRP A 273 -15.40 -4.69 -5.20
C TRP A 273 -15.59 -3.17 -5.33
N CYS A 274 -14.52 -2.43 -5.57
CA CYS A 274 -14.62 -0.98 -5.77
C CYS A 274 -15.54 -0.61 -6.94
N HIS A 275 -15.44 -1.36 -8.04
CA HIS A 275 -16.26 -1.13 -9.23
C HIS A 275 -17.73 -1.49 -9.00
N ASP A 276 -18.00 -2.67 -8.44
CA ASP A 276 -19.37 -3.20 -8.24
C ASP A 276 -20.20 -2.30 -7.29
N PHE A 277 -19.53 -1.62 -6.36
CA PHE A 277 -20.16 -0.67 -5.45
C PHE A 277 -20.03 0.80 -5.88
N GLY A 278 -19.42 1.09 -7.02
CA GLY A 278 -19.31 2.43 -7.59
C GLY A 278 -18.30 3.35 -6.88
N TYR A 279 -17.31 2.80 -6.19
CA TYR A 279 -16.25 3.58 -5.53
C TYR A 279 -15.11 3.95 -6.45
N ALA A 280 -14.86 3.16 -7.50
CA ALA A 280 -13.83 3.41 -8.51
C ALA A 280 -14.20 2.72 -9.83
N LEU A 281 -13.62 3.19 -10.93
CA LEU A 281 -13.63 2.45 -12.20
C LEU A 281 -12.57 1.33 -12.14
N ARG A 282 -12.85 0.23 -12.82
CA ARG A 282 -11.93 -0.91 -12.93
C ARG A 282 -11.57 -1.15 -14.38
N ALA A 283 -10.28 -1.04 -14.70
CA ALA A 283 -9.78 -1.44 -16.00
C ALA A 283 -9.33 -2.91 -16.00
N ASN A 284 -9.59 -3.62 -17.10
CA ASN A 284 -9.06 -4.96 -17.30
C ASN A 284 -7.55 -4.88 -17.54
N GLN A 285 -6.78 -5.32 -16.58
CA GLN A 285 -5.32 -5.22 -16.57
C GLN A 285 -4.62 -6.04 -17.69
N ALA A 286 -5.31 -6.99 -18.31
CA ALA A 286 -4.80 -7.79 -19.42
C ALA A 286 -5.11 -7.19 -20.82
N ASP A 287 -5.86 -6.09 -20.87
CA ASP A 287 -6.29 -5.43 -22.10
C ASP A 287 -5.89 -3.94 -22.07
N LEU A 288 -4.82 -3.62 -22.80
CA LEU A 288 -4.31 -2.25 -22.87
C LEU A 288 -5.31 -1.26 -23.48
N ASN A 289 -6.14 -1.70 -24.43
CA ASN A 289 -7.18 -0.86 -24.99
C ASN A 289 -8.26 -0.56 -23.97
N ASN A 290 -8.67 -1.56 -23.19
CA ASN A 290 -9.63 -1.36 -22.12
C ASN A 290 -9.09 -0.40 -21.05
N ILE A 291 -7.80 -0.48 -20.70
CA ILE A 291 -7.15 0.50 -19.80
C ILE A 291 -7.32 1.92 -20.38
N THR A 292 -6.98 2.11 -21.64
CA THR A 292 -7.08 3.42 -22.30
C THR A 292 -8.52 3.96 -22.28
N GLU A 293 -9.49 3.16 -22.67
CA GLU A 293 -10.91 3.61 -22.74
C GLU A 293 -11.47 3.86 -21.33
N THR A 294 -11.17 3.01 -20.36
CA THR A 294 -11.65 3.22 -18.98
C THR A 294 -11.04 4.50 -18.37
N VAL A 295 -9.76 4.77 -18.62
CA VAL A 295 -9.11 6.01 -18.14
C VAL A 295 -9.76 7.24 -18.78
N LYS A 296 -10.16 7.17 -20.03
CA LYS A 296 -10.84 8.25 -20.74
C LYS A 296 -12.18 8.64 -20.11
N GLU A 297 -12.86 7.71 -19.42
CA GLU A 297 -14.09 8.00 -18.69
C GLU A 297 -13.89 9.03 -17.57
N LEU A 298 -12.66 9.15 -17.01
CA LEU A 298 -12.34 10.19 -16.02
C LEU A 298 -12.39 11.62 -16.57
N GLN A 299 -12.44 11.80 -17.87
CA GLN A 299 -12.61 13.15 -18.48
C GLN A 299 -14.02 13.69 -18.24
N ASP A 300 -15.03 12.82 -18.03
CA ASP A 300 -16.40 13.24 -17.70
C ASP A 300 -16.48 13.75 -16.23
N PRO A 301 -16.83 15.02 -15.99
CA PRO A 301 -16.99 15.58 -14.67
C PRO A 301 -18.12 14.91 -13.85
N ASN A 302 -19.17 14.42 -14.51
CA ASN A 302 -20.28 13.74 -13.83
C ASN A 302 -19.83 12.38 -13.30
N MET A 303 -19.02 11.64 -14.08
CA MET A 303 -18.39 10.39 -13.62
C MET A 303 -17.54 10.65 -12.36
N ARG A 304 -16.65 11.64 -12.40
CA ARG A 304 -15.82 11.98 -11.24
C ARG A 304 -16.65 12.37 -10.02
N ALA A 305 -17.68 13.19 -10.21
CA ALA A 305 -18.58 13.59 -9.12
C ALA A 305 -19.28 12.39 -8.50
N SER A 306 -19.78 11.46 -9.30
CA SER A 306 -20.45 10.24 -8.86
C SER A 306 -19.52 9.36 -8.02
N LEU A 307 -18.31 9.09 -8.48
CA LEU A 307 -17.32 8.29 -7.75
C LEU A 307 -16.95 8.94 -6.41
N SER A 308 -16.67 10.24 -6.40
CA SER A 308 -16.34 10.98 -5.19
C SER A 308 -17.49 10.99 -4.17
N PHE A 309 -18.71 11.19 -4.64
CA PHE A 309 -19.91 11.13 -3.80
C PHE A 309 -20.07 9.76 -3.15
N LYS A 310 -19.89 8.70 -3.94
CA LYS A 310 -19.99 7.33 -3.45
C LYS A 310 -18.93 6.99 -2.40
N CYS A 311 -17.68 7.42 -2.61
CA CYS A 311 -16.61 7.25 -1.61
C CYS A 311 -16.92 7.93 -0.25
N ALA A 312 -17.75 8.98 -0.24
CA ALA A 312 -18.13 9.66 0.99
C ALA A 312 -19.01 8.80 1.92
N GLU A 313 -19.60 7.71 1.42
CA GLU A 313 -20.40 6.76 2.21
C GLU A 313 -19.53 5.78 3.02
N LEU A 314 -18.23 5.66 2.69
CA LEU A 314 -17.35 4.72 3.37
C LEU A 314 -16.98 5.20 4.78
N PRO A 315 -16.93 4.28 5.76
CA PRO A 315 -16.42 4.61 7.09
C PRO A 315 -14.94 5.01 7.03
N ALA A 316 -14.52 5.83 7.98
CA ALA A 316 -13.12 6.24 8.08
C ALA A 316 -12.20 5.02 8.34
N PRO A 317 -11.01 4.97 7.71
CA PRO A 317 -10.04 3.86 7.87
C PRO A 317 -9.22 4.04 9.17
N ILE A 318 -9.84 3.83 10.33
CA ILE A 318 -9.24 4.03 11.66
C ILE A 318 -8.38 2.85 12.15
N GLY A 319 -8.13 1.87 11.31
CA GLY A 319 -7.43 0.63 11.69
C GLY A 319 -6.03 0.85 12.27
N GLY A 320 -5.34 1.92 11.89
CA GLY A 320 -4.04 2.27 12.45
C GLY A 320 -4.13 2.56 13.96
N GLU A 321 -5.11 3.33 14.38
CA GLU A 321 -5.37 3.63 15.80
C GLU A 321 -5.80 2.37 16.58
N GLU A 322 -6.70 1.57 15.98
CA GLU A 322 -7.16 0.32 16.60
C GLU A 322 -6.00 -0.66 16.82
N ILE A 323 -5.09 -0.80 15.83
CA ILE A 323 -3.91 -1.65 15.93
C ILE A 323 -2.96 -1.12 17.01
N ALA A 324 -2.67 0.17 17.03
CA ALA A 324 -1.81 0.78 18.03
C ALA A 324 -2.32 0.51 19.46
N ASN A 325 -3.62 0.71 19.69
CA ASN A 325 -4.25 0.44 20.99
C ASN A 325 -4.20 -1.05 21.38
N LYS A 326 -4.31 -1.96 20.40
CA LYS A 326 -4.16 -3.41 20.66
C LYS A 326 -2.72 -3.77 21.01
N LEU A 327 -1.73 -3.24 20.30
CA LEU A 327 -0.31 -3.49 20.58
C LEU A 327 0.09 -2.97 21.96
N LEU A 328 -0.40 -1.80 22.38
CA LEU A 328 -0.19 -1.28 23.74
C LEU A 328 -0.76 -2.21 24.82
N LYS A 329 -1.97 -2.75 24.59
CA LYS A 329 -2.58 -3.72 25.53
C LYS A 329 -1.82 -5.06 25.57
N ILE A 330 -1.18 -5.46 24.47
CA ILE A 330 -0.35 -6.67 24.42
C ILE A 330 0.98 -6.43 25.14
N ALA A 331 1.49 -5.20 25.12
CA ALA A 331 2.76 -4.81 25.77
C ALA A 331 2.65 -4.62 27.30
N ALA A 332 1.44 -4.32 27.78
CA ALA A 332 1.16 -4.15 29.24
C ALA A 332 1.09 -5.48 29.97
#